data_c1a111ae0e79f5aea3d62b1239180999
#
_entry.id   c1a111ae0e79f5aea3d62b1239180999
#
_cell.length_a   1.000
_cell.length_b   1.000
_cell.length_c   1.000
_cell.angle_alpha   90.00
_cell.angle_beta   90.00
_cell.angle_gamma   90.00
#
_symmetry.space_group_name_H-M   'P 1'
#
loop_
_entity.id
_entity.type
_entity.pdbx_description
1 polymer ?
#
loop_
_entity_poly.entity_id
_entity_poly.type
_entity_poly.pdbx_seq_one_letter_code
_entity_poly.pdbx_strand_id
1 'polypeptide(L)'
;MNFIKVIKNVLVIGSVLSITACMDDGNEDLVQWVDQVKAKPATGIEPLPEIRPYEAFIYSAGNLRSPFLSARPEVIGELGRLESCKSKVRPDPNRVREELEDFALQSLEMVGSMSQDGSAWALIKQNSGSIHRVQIGNHLGLNHGQIVNISEQSIQLMETVPNGQGCWEARPMTLEVKQ
;
A
#
# COMPACT_ATOMS: atom_id res chain seq x y z
N MET A 1 -56.32 -2.74 -75.33
CA MET A 1 -56.75 -3.05 -73.97
C MET A 1 -56.04 -4.27 -73.34
N ASN A 2 -55.35 -5.09 -74.14
CA ASN A 2 -54.67 -6.30 -73.63
C ASN A 2 -53.22 -6.10 -73.19
N PHE A 3 -52.55 -5.07 -73.72
CA PHE A 3 -51.14 -4.81 -73.46
C PHE A 3 -50.87 -4.35 -72.00
N ILE A 4 -51.79 -3.54 -71.48
CA ILE A 4 -51.72 -3.06 -70.08
C ILE A 4 -51.93 -4.19 -69.07
N LYS A 5 -52.80 -5.16 -69.41
CA LYS A 5 -53.03 -6.33 -68.56
C LYS A 5 -51.82 -7.27 -68.50
N VAL A 6 -51.12 -7.43 -69.64
CA VAL A 6 -49.89 -8.20 -69.68
C VAL A 6 -48.78 -7.59 -68.86
N ILE A 7 -48.57 -6.26 -68.99
CA ILE A 7 -47.56 -5.52 -68.20
C ILE A 7 -47.85 -5.62 -66.70
N LYS A 8 -49.11 -5.49 -66.29
CA LYS A 8 -49.52 -5.61 -64.89
C LYS A 8 -49.27 -7.01 -64.32
N ASN A 9 -49.57 -8.04 -65.09
CA ASN A 9 -49.32 -9.43 -64.70
C ASN A 9 -47.82 -9.74 -64.60
N VAL A 10 -47.00 -9.26 -65.52
CA VAL A 10 -45.54 -9.44 -65.48
C VAL A 10 -44.94 -8.72 -64.27
N LEU A 11 -45.44 -7.53 -63.91
CA LEU A 11 -44.99 -6.75 -62.77
C LEU A 11 -45.35 -7.41 -61.42
N VAL A 12 -46.55 -8.03 -61.36
CA VAL A 12 -46.99 -8.81 -60.17
C VAL A 12 -46.17 -10.09 -60.00
N ILE A 13 -45.86 -10.79 -61.07
CA ILE A 13 -45.04 -12.02 -61.06
C ILE A 13 -43.58 -11.67 -60.66
N GLY A 14 -43.01 -10.55 -61.15
CA GLY A 14 -41.70 -10.07 -60.77
C GLY A 14 -41.60 -9.69 -59.32
N SER A 15 -42.63 -9.08 -58.72
CA SER A 15 -42.71 -8.72 -57.33
C SER A 15 -42.81 -9.94 -56.37
N VAL A 16 -43.47 -11.04 -56.80
CA VAL A 16 -43.59 -12.25 -55.98
C VAL A 16 -42.27 -13.04 -55.98
N LEU A 17 -41.51 -13.05 -57.06
CA LEU A 17 -40.20 -13.71 -57.11
C LEU A 17 -39.15 -13.01 -56.24
N SER A 18 -39.28 -11.72 -55.93
CA SER A 18 -38.31 -10.97 -55.12
C SER A 18 -38.44 -11.27 -53.59
N ILE A 19 -39.53 -11.86 -53.13
CA ILE A 19 -39.81 -12.11 -51.73
C ILE A 19 -39.20 -13.44 -51.24
N THR A 20 -38.87 -14.35 -52.15
CA THR A 20 -38.33 -15.67 -51.81
C THR A 20 -36.80 -15.70 -51.60
N ALA A 21 -36.08 -14.59 -51.92
CA ALA A 21 -34.63 -14.56 -51.83
C ALA A 21 -34.06 -14.23 -50.43
N CYS A 22 -34.91 -13.99 -49.40
CA CYS A 22 -34.48 -13.63 -48.08
C CYS A 22 -34.71 -14.69 -46.98
N MET A 23 -34.89 -15.96 -47.37
CA MET A 23 -35.10 -17.06 -46.41
C MET A 23 -33.97 -18.09 -46.40
N ASP A 24 -32.75 -17.59 -46.67
CA ASP A 24 -31.59 -18.43 -46.35
C ASP A 24 -31.03 -17.91 -45.02
N ASP A 25 -31.44 -18.56 -43.95
CA ASP A 25 -30.86 -18.35 -42.62
C ASP A 25 -29.41 -18.84 -42.68
N GLY A 26 -28.49 -18.00 -43.13
CA GLY A 26 -27.07 -18.31 -43.26
C GLY A 26 -26.34 -18.65 -41.93
N ASN A 27 -27.07 -19.27 -41.02
CA ASN A 27 -26.58 -19.70 -39.73
C ASN A 27 -26.48 -21.24 -39.58
N GLU A 28 -26.65 -21.99 -40.67
CA GLU A 28 -26.53 -23.46 -40.59
C GLU A 28 -25.14 -23.91 -40.20
N ASP A 29 -24.10 -23.18 -40.58
CA ASP A 29 -22.73 -23.41 -40.20
C ASP A 29 -22.52 -23.20 -38.70
N LEU A 30 -23.15 -22.19 -38.11
CA LEU A 30 -23.09 -21.90 -36.67
C LEU A 30 -23.84 -22.96 -35.87
N VAL A 31 -24.99 -23.42 -36.34
CA VAL A 31 -25.74 -24.52 -35.70
C VAL A 31 -24.89 -25.79 -35.67
N GLN A 32 -24.31 -26.16 -36.82
CA GLN A 32 -23.43 -27.31 -36.92
C GLN A 32 -22.19 -27.18 -36.02
N TRP A 33 -21.60 -26.01 -35.96
CA TRP A 33 -20.47 -25.76 -35.10
C TRP A 33 -20.85 -25.91 -33.60
N VAL A 34 -21.98 -25.35 -33.19
CA VAL A 34 -22.49 -25.48 -31.82
C VAL A 34 -22.73 -26.94 -31.46
N ASP A 35 -23.35 -27.71 -32.38
CA ASP A 35 -23.60 -29.13 -32.16
C ASP A 35 -22.30 -29.94 -32.07
N GLN A 36 -21.30 -29.61 -32.89
CA GLN A 36 -19.96 -30.22 -32.79
C GLN A 36 -19.27 -29.88 -31.47
N VAL A 37 -19.37 -28.62 -30.97
CA VAL A 37 -18.80 -28.23 -29.70
C VAL A 37 -19.50 -28.92 -28.53
N LYS A 38 -20.84 -29.03 -28.59
CA LYS A 38 -21.64 -29.77 -27.58
C LYS A 38 -21.40 -31.28 -27.59
N ALA A 39 -21.10 -31.83 -28.75
CA ALA A 39 -20.81 -33.27 -28.90
C ALA A 39 -19.40 -33.64 -28.42
N LYS A 40 -18.51 -32.64 -28.24
CA LYS A 40 -17.19 -32.90 -27.63
C LYS A 40 -17.40 -33.34 -26.19
N PRO A 41 -16.88 -34.52 -25.80
CA PRO A 41 -16.95 -34.93 -24.39
C PRO A 41 -16.27 -33.86 -23.54
N ALA A 42 -16.93 -33.46 -22.47
CA ALA A 42 -16.31 -32.55 -21.51
C ALA A 42 -14.97 -33.16 -21.10
N THR A 43 -13.90 -32.41 -21.30
CA THR A 43 -12.56 -32.81 -20.83
C THR A 43 -12.69 -33.06 -19.33
N GLY A 44 -12.32 -34.27 -18.90
CA GLY A 44 -12.50 -34.66 -17.50
C GLY A 44 -11.98 -33.56 -16.58
N ILE A 45 -12.85 -33.07 -15.72
CA ILE A 45 -12.46 -32.15 -14.66
C ILE A 45 -11.52 -32.94 -13.77
N GLU A 46 -10.29 -32.43 -13.57
CA GLU A 46 -9.37 -33.02 -12.60
C GLU A 46 -10.10 -33.20 -11.26
N PRO A 47 -10.04 -34.39 -10.64
CA PRO A 47 -10.65 -34.58 -9.34
C PRO A 47 -10.06 -33.58 -8.37
N LEU A 48 -10.92 -32.97 -7.56
CA LEU A 48 -10.48 -32.05 -6.51
C LEU A 48 -9.42 -32.74 -5.64
N PRO A 49 -8.32 -32.06 -5.30
CA PRO A 49 -7.32 -32.62 -4.40
C PRO A 49 -7.98 -33.02 -3.08
N GLU A 50 -7.64 -34.20 -2.59
CA GLU A 50 -8.12 -34.64 -1.28
C GLU A 50 -7.65 -33.67 -0.21
N ILE A 51 -8.61 -33.03 0.44
CA ILE A 51 -8.33 -32.14 1.57
C ILE A 51 -7.92 -33.04 2.73
N ARG A 52 -6.62 -33.03 3.05
CA ARG A 52 -6.15 -33.69 4.27
C ARG A 52 -6.78 -32.99 5.47
N PRO A 53 -7.36 -33.72 6.42
CA PRO A 53 -7.92 -33.11 7.61
C PRO A 53 -6.80 -32.31 8.32
N TYR A 54 -7.09 -31.04 8.61
CA TYR A 54 -6.16 -30.19 9.35
C TYR A 54 -6.10 -30.70 10.80
N GLU A 55 -4.92 -31.15 11.21
CA GLU A 55 -4.66 -31.41 12.61
C GLU A 55 -4.50 -30.07 13.32
N ALA A 56 -5.48 -29.72 14.16
CA ALA A 56 -5.42 -28.49 14.92
C ALA A 56 -4.20 -28.51 15.85
N PHE A 57 -3.28 -27.59 15.64
CA PHE A 57 -2.15 -27.41 16.54
C PHE A 57 -2.66 -26.84 17.87
N ILE A 58 -2.46 -27.59 18.96
CA ILE A 58 -2.80 -27.12 20.29
C ILE A 58 -1.64 -26.24 20.79
N TYR A 59 -1.92 -24.95 20.95
CA TYR A 59 -0.96 -24.03 21.52
C TYR A 59 -0.72 -24.34 23.00
N SER A 60 0.41 -24.95 23.31
CA SER A 60 0.76 -25.38 24.68
C SER A 60 1.51 -24.32 25.50
N ALA A 61 1.89 -23.22 24.85
CA ALA A 61 2.68 -22.15 25.47
C ALA A 61 1.81 -21.03 26.10
N GLY A 62 0.52 -21.28 26.36
CA GLY A 62 -0.40 -20.31 26.95
C GLY A 62 0.00 -19.82 28.35
N ASN A 63 0.79 -20.62 29.07
CA ASN A 63 1.31 -20.28 30.40
C ASN A 63 2.65 -19.51 30.35
N LEU A 64 3.26 -19.39 29.15
CA LEU A 64 4.46 -18.61 28.98
C LEU A 64 4.09 -17.13 28.87
N ARG A 65 5.03 -16.28 29.22
CA ARG A 65 4.86 -14.84 29.10
C ARG A 65 4.59 -14.47 27.63
N SER A 66 3.53 -13.67 27.42
CA SER A 66 3.24 -13.15 26.08
C SER A 66 4.41 -12.32 25.54
N PRO A 67 4.89 -12.59 24.32
CA PRO A 67 5.97 -11.79 23.70
C PRO A 67 5.54 -10.34 23.40
N PHE A 68 4.23 -10.06 23.41
CA PHE A 68 3.66 -8.73 23.17
C PHE A 68 3.44 -7.91 24.45
N LEU A 69 3.61 -8.51 25.61
CA LEU A 69 3.64 -7.74 26.85
C LEU A 69 5.01 -7.10 26.98
N SER A 70 5.03 -5.77 27.03
CA SER A 70 6.25 -5.04 27.39
C SER A 70 6.87 -5.67 28.63
N ALA A 71 8.19 -5.91 28.56
CA ALA A 71 8.92 -6.31 29.75
C ALA A 71 8.72 -5.19 30.77
N ARG A 72 7.97 -5.44 31.86
CA ARG A 72 8.03 -4.54 33.02
C ARG A 72 9.46 -4.65 33.55
N PRO A 73 10.29 -3.63 33.42
CA PRO A 73 11.56 -3.63 34.10
C PRO A 73 11.23 -3.71 35.59
N GLU A 74 11.83 -4.65 36.31
CA GLU A 74 11.77 -4.62 37.77
C GLU A 74 12.42 -3.29 38.20
N VAL A 75 11.65 -2.45 38.82
CA VAL A 75 12.01 -1.06 39.19
C VAL A 75 13.35 -0.99 39.93
N ILE A 76 13.74 -2.05 40.63
CA ILE A 76 15.01 -2.15 41.37
C ILE A 76 16.21 -2.36 40.42
N GLY A 77 16.02 -3.06 39.29
CA GLY A 77 17.07 -3.22 38.28
C GLY A 77 17.31 -1.98 37.40
N GLU A 78 16.30 -1.14 37.30
CA GLU A 78 16.33 0.05 36.44
C GLU A 78 17.20 1.16 37.02
N LEU A 79 17.10 1.45 38.31
CA LEU A 79 17.94 2.43 38.99
C LEU A 79 19.43 2.08 38.94
N GLY A 80 19.80 0.82 39.22
CA GLY A 80 21.19 0.37 39.13
C GLY A 80 21.73 0.29 37.68
N ARG A 81 20.85 0.02 36.68
CA ARG A 81 21.21 0.00 35.28
C ARG A 81 21.44 1.42 34.70
N LEU A 82 20.67 2.38 35.20
CA LEU A 82 20.79 3.78 34.78
C LEU A 82 22.12 4.44 35.21
N GLU A 83 22.68 4.03 36.34
CA GLU A 83 23.98 4.48 36.80
C GLU A 83 25.15 3.90 35.98
N SER A 84 24.96 2.73 35.37
CA SER A 84 25.98 2.08 34.55
C SER A 84 26.02 2.56 33.09
N CYS A 85 25.03 3.37 32.66
CA CYS A 85 24.99 3.88 31.30
C CYS A 85 26.10 4.90 31.06
N LYS A 86 26.96 4.61 30.10
CA LYS A 86 28.03 5.54 29.66
C LYS A 86 27.48 6.83 29.04
N SER A 87 26.33 6.71 28.38
CA SER A 87 25.62 7.84 27.77
C SER A 87 24.58 8.40 28.74
N LYS A 88 24.60 9.72 28.93
CA LYS A 88 23.55 10.44 29.68
C LYS A 88 22.37 10.87 28.81
N VAL A 89 22.40 10.49 27.55
CA VAL A 89 21.34 10.82 26.57
C VAL A 89 20.06 10.07 26.96
N ARG A 90 18.96 10.80 27.05
CA ARG A 90 17.62 10.26 27.29
C ARG A 90 16.58 11.14 26.63
N PRO A 91 15.47 10.56 26.16
CA PRO A 91 14.30 11.37 25.78
C PRO A 91 13.78 12.08 27.03
N ASP A 92 13.38 13.34 26.88
CA ASP A 92 12.69 14.06 27.96
C ASP A 92 11.23 13.59 28.04
N PRO A 93 10.81 12.93 29.16
CA PRO A 93 9.45 12.44 29.30
C PRO A 93 8.42 13.55 29.51
N ASN A 94 8.86 14.76 29.88
CA ASN A 94 7.95 15.88 30.16
C ASN A 94 7.75 16.80 28.96
N ARG A 95 8.47 16.56 27.87
CA ARG A 95 8.33 17.34 26.65
C ARG A 95 7.04 16.96 25.92
N VAL A 96 6.30 17.95 25.45
CA VAL A 96 5.16 17.73 24.55
C VAL A 96 5.72 17.26 23.21
N ARG A 97 5.18 16.15 22.71
CA ARG A 97 5.57 15.63 21.39
C ARG A 97 5.05 16.53 20.29
N GLU A 98 5.88 16.68 19.27
CA GLU A 98 5.51 17.41 18.06
C GLU A 98 4.79 16.47 17.07
N GLU A 99 3.97 17.02 16.19
CA GLU A 99 3.13 16.26 15.25
C GLU A 99 3.92 15.27 14.38
N LEU A 100 5.12 15.66 13.96
CA LEU A 100 5.98 14.82 13.11
C LEU A 100 6.69 13.68 13.85
N GLU A 101 6.61 13.63 15.17
CA GLU A 101 7.11 12.50 15.97
C GLU A 101 6.18 11.30 15.99
N ASP A 102 4.97 11.42 15.46
CA ASP A 102 4.03 10.30 15.32
C ASP A 102 4.27 9.47 14.05
N PHE A 103 5.21 9.90 13.22
CA PHE A 103 5.52 9.27 11.94
C PHE A 103 6.94 8.69 11.95
N ALA A 104 7.12 7.53 11.32
CA ALA A 104 8.45 6.99 11.09
C ALA A 104 9.25 7.90 10.15
N LEU A 105 10.56 8.06 10.41
CA LEU A 105 11.41 8.95 9.59
C LEU A 105 11.36 8.58 8.10
N GLN A 106 11.22 7.28 7.78
CA GLN A 106 11.12 6.78 6.41
C GLN A 106 9.83 7.19 5.69
N SER A 107 8.81 7.61 6.43
CA SER A 107 7.54 8.10 5.89
C SER A 107 7.49 9.63 5.72
N LEU A 108 8.57 10.29 6.06
CA LEU A 108 8.75 11.73 5.95
C LEU A 108 9.72 12.02 4.81
N GLU A 109 9.39 13.01 3.99
CA GLU A 109 10.22 13.43 2.85
C GLU A 109 10.56 14.91 3.01
N MET A 110 11.83 15.27 2.87
CA MET A 110 12.21 16.66 2.70
C MET A 110 11.90 17.08 1.26
N VAL A 111 11.05 18.09 1.10
CA VAL A 111 10.68 18.63 -0.23
C VAL A 111 11.42 19.92 -0.57
N GLY A 112 12.08 20.51 0.39
CA GLY A 112 12.88 21.72 0.17
C GLY A 112 13.26 22.42 1.47
N SER A 113 13.98 23.52 1.32
CA SER A 113 14.34 24.41 2.42
C SER A 113 13.99 25.86 2.06
N MET A 114 13.86 26.69 3.06
CA MET A 114 13.68 28.13 2.91
C MET A 114 14.49 28.87 3.99
N SER A 115 15.00 30.00 3.62
CA SER A 115 15.71 30.89 4.56
C SER A 115 15.05 32.26 4.58
N GLN A 116 14.73 32.75 5.74
CA GLN A 116 14.16 34.08 5.95
C GLN A 116 14.75 34.71 7.21
N ASP A 117 15.19 35.93 7.12
CA ASP A 117 15.71 36.72 8.26
C ASP A 117 16.81 36.00 9.08
N GLY A 118 17.67 35.23 8.40
CA GLY A 118 18.74 34.46 9.03
C GLY A 118 18.30 33.16 9.69
N SER A 119 17.03 32.82 9.61
CA SER A 119 16.47 31.51 10.08
C SER A 119 16.32 30.56 8.92
N ALA A 120 16.85 29.34 9.07
CA ALA A 120 16.65 28.25 8.11
C ALA A 120 15.48 27.34 8.53
N TRP A 121 14.65 27.04 7.57
CA TRP A 121 13.49 26.17 7.72
C TRP A 121 13.57 25.03 6.71
N ALA A 122 13.17 23.83 7.10
CA ALA A 122 12.95 22.74 6.18
C ALA A 122 11.45 22.48 6.00
N LEU A 123 11.08 22.04 4.80
CA LEU A 123 9.72 21.64 4.45
C LEU A 123 9.67 20.12 4.41
N ILE A 124 8.90 19.54 5.30
CA ILE A 124 8.75 18.09 5.45
C ILE A 124 7.35 17.70 5.02
N LYS A 125 7.27 16.80 4.05
CA LYS A 125 6.02 16.23 3.55
C LYS A 125 5.77 14.87 4.19
N GLN A 126 4.56 14.66 4.67
CA GLN A 126 4.06 13.38 5.12
C GLN A 126 3.49 12.56 3.95
N ASN A 127 3.34 11.25 4.13
CA ASN A 127 2.67 10.38 3.15
C ASN A 127 1.22 10.79 2.87
N SER A 128 0.57 11.48 3.80
CA SER A 128 -0.78 12.06 3.60
C SER A 128 -0.82 13.23 2.61
N GLY A 129 0.37 13.76 2.23
CA GLY A 129 0.51 14.94 1.38
C GLY A 129 0.63 16.26 2.13
N SER A 130 0.41 16.29 3.45
CA SER A 130 0.58 17.50 4.26
C SER A 130 2.04 17.92 4.34
N ILE A 131 2.30 19.24 4.26
CA ILE A 131 3.65 19.81 4.36
C ILE A 131 3.75 20.61 5.65
N HIS A 132 4.76 20.30 6.44
CA HIS A 132 5.08 20.94 7.71
C HIS A 132 6.39 21.70 7.61
N ARG A 133 6.43 22.86 8.22
CA ARG A 133 7.63 23.67 8.31
C ARG A 133 8.32 23.43 9.64
N VAL A 134 9.59 23.04 9.60
CA VAL A 134 10.40 22.73 10.77
C VAL A 134 11.68 23.55 10.79
N GLN A 135 12.23 23.75 11.98
CA GLN A 135 13.46 24.50 12.23
C GLN A 135 14.43 23.69 13.10
N ILE A 136 15.65 24.18 13.25
CA ILE A 136 16.63 23.59 14.18
C ILE A 136 16.03 23.57 15.60
N GLY A 137 16.16 22.42 16.27
CA GLY A 137 15.60 22.16 17.60
C GLY A 137 14.25 21.45 17.58
N ASN A 138 13.47 21.49 16.48
CA ASN A 138 12.24 20.70 16.36
C ASN A 138 12.55 19.20 16.31
N HIS A 139 11.54 18.41 16.62
CA HIS A 139 11.64 16.96 16.69
C HIS A 139 10.76 16.31 15.62
N LEU A 140 11.26 15.21 15.05
CA LEU A 140 10.54 14.40 14.08
C LEU A 140 11.00 12.92 14.13
N GLY A 141 10.14 12.04 13.71
CA GLY A 141 10.42 10.60 13.76
C GLY A 141 10.08 9.96 15.10
N LEU A 142 9.74 8.67 15.07
CA LEU A 142 9.36 7.89 16.25
C LEU A 142 10.45 7.79 17.31
N ASN A 143 11.71 8.03 16.93
CA ASN A 143 12.89 7.88 17.77
C ASN A 143 13.38 9.20 18.38
N HIS A 144 12.50 10.14 18.63
CA HIS A 144 12.83 11.45 19.22
C HIS A 144 13.93 12.20 18.47
N GLY A 145 13.91 12.17 17.12
CA GLY A 145 14.93 12.77 16.28
C GLY A 145 14.92 14.29 16.37
N GLN A 146 15.90 14.90 16.99
CA GLN A 146 16.06 16.36 17.07
C GLN A 146 16.82 16.89 15.87
N ILE A 147 16.30 17.93 15.22
CA ILE A 147 16.98 18.61 14.12
C ILE A 147 18.16 19.40 14.66
N VAL A 148 19.36 19.06 14.21
CA VAL A 148 20.61 19.73 14.64
C VAL A 148 21.14 20.68 13.57
N ASN A 149 20.86 20.40 12.30
CA ASN A 149 21.30 21.26 11.20
C ASN A 149 20.33 21.17 10.00
N ILE A 150 20.17 22.28 9.29
CA ILE A 150 19.38 22.38 8.06
C ILE A 150 20.27 22.96 6.97
N SER A 151 20.39 22.25 5.84
CA SER A 151 21.03 22.70 4.62
C SER A 151 20.00 22.82 3.48
N GLU A 152 20.44 23.30 2.32
CA GLU A 152 19.55 23.44 1.16
C GLU A 152 18.96 22.09 0.69
N GLN A 153 19.71 21.00 0.85
CA GLN A 153 19.36 19.70 0.29
C GLN A 153 19.17 18.61 1.35
N SER A 154 19.42 18.90 2.63
CA SER A 154 19.31 17.89 3.68
C SER A 154 19.10 18.52 5.06
N ILE A 155 18.51 17.73 5.94
CA ILE A 155 18.49 17.99 7.38
C ILE A 155 19.28 16.90 8.11
N GLN A 156 20.00 17.29 9.12
CA GLN A 156 20.70 16.39 10.02
C GLN A 156 19.94 16.29 11.33
N LEU A 157 19.73 15.07 11.79
CA LEU A 157 18.97 14.72 12.97
C LEU A 157 19.84 13.93 13.92
N MET A 158 19.57 14.08 15.21
CA MET A 158 20.09 13.22 16.24
C MET A 158 18.95 12.43 16.86
N GLU A 159 18.81 11.15 16.48
CA GLU A 159 17.84 10.26 17.09
C GLU A 159 18.32 9.74 18.44
N THR A 160 17.38 9.53 19.37
CA THR A 160 17.65 8.89 20.65
C THR A 160 17.00 7.53 20.67
N VAL A 161 17.80 6.47 20.59
CA VAL A 161 17.34 5.08 20.46
C VAL A 161 17.79 4.23 21.65
N PRO A 162 16.98 3.25 22.08
CA PRO A 162 17.39 2.30 23.11
C PRO A 162 18.45 1.34 22.55
N ASN A 163 19.50 1.09 23.30
CA ASN A 163 20.59 0.19 22.89
C ASN A 163 20.36 -1.28 23.23
N GLY A 164 19.16 -1.64 23.73
CA GLY A 164 18.81 -3.00 24.14
C GLY A 164 19.35 -3.43 25.51
N GLN A 165 20.24 -2.66 26.12
CA GLN A 165 20.82 -2.92 27.45
C GLN A 165 20.18 -2.08 28.57
N GLY A 166 19.09 -1.39 28.24
CA GLY A 166 18.42 -0.47 29.17
C GLY A 166 18.97 0.94 29.17
N CYS A 167 19.93 1.26 28.29
CA CYS A 167 20.47 2.59 28.09
C CYS A 167 19.99 3.17 26.75
N TRP A 168 20.20 4.47 26.58
CA TRP A 168 19.90 5.21 25.36
C TRP A 168 21.18 5.65 24.67
N GLU A 169 21.16 5.72 23.37
CA GLU A 169 22.27 6.25 22.59
C GLU A 169 21.77 7.23 21.53
N ALA A 170 22.63 8.19 21.21
CA ALA A 170 22.37 9.14 20.16
C ALA A 170 22.88 8.59 18.83
N ARG A 171 22.03 8.61 17.81
CA ARG A 171 22.36 8.14 16.46
C ARG A 171 22.14 9.27 15.45
N PRO A 172 23.19 9.68 14.71
CA PRO A 172 23.01 10.67 13.66
C PRO A 172 22.25 10.06 12.48
N MET A 173 21.29 10.82 11.95
CA MET A 173 20.52 10.50 10.76
C MET A 173 20.48 11.71 9.83
N THR A 174 20.37 11.46 8.53
CA THR A 174 20.23 12.52 7.52
C THR A 174 18.98 12.22 6.68
N LEU A 175 18.17 13.24 6.45
CA LEU A 175 17.05 13.22 5.53
C LEU A 175 17.36 14.17 4.38
N GLU A 176 17.46 13.63 3.17
CA GLU A 176 17.79 14.37 1.96
C GLU A 176 16.52 14.76 1.19
N VAL A 177 16.63 15.84 0.38
CA VAL A 177 15.56 16.22 -0.56
C VAL A 177 15.41 15.13 -1.60
N LYS A 178 14.19 14.63 -1.73
CA LYS A 178 13.87 13.69 -2.78
C LYS A 178 13.74 14.42 -4.13
N GLN A 179 14.63 14.09 -5.04
CA GLN A 179 14.59 14.54 -6.43
C GLN A 179 13.58 13.78 -7.27
#